data_c92c1f740be5143bc16359677ce1d92c
#
_entry.id   c92c1f740be5143bc16359677ce1d92c
#
_cell.length_a   1.000
_cell.length_b   1.000
_cell.length_c   1.000
_cell.angle_alpha   90.00
_cell.angle_beta   90.00
_cell.angle_gamma   90.00
#
_symmetry.space_group_name_H-M   'P 1'
#
loop_
_entity.id
_entity.type
_entity.pdbx_description
1 polymer ?
#
loop_
_entity_poly.entity_id
_entity_poly.type
_entity_poly.pdbx_seq_one_letter_code
_entity_poly.pdbx_strand_id
1 'polypeptide(L)'
;MLKTAAAALMIVLMSVGTAVSQTQDDGPIATASPRSESADSVRLREALAYSNPLPRGAPTQDYPLVAWCDALVTGHADLGDTLTNRNPEDTELVRLGRLEAQDFRSALVAAEPRQSAAVKAEAQRAAAAAKAQWAPLLANTDETSRSQAFGLFFGLPGRCEHAARRIRENITTPPATPAEVGLQDAPAAE
;
A
#
# COMPACT_ATOMS: atom_id res chain seq x y z
N MET A 1 1.99 52.99 -74.10
CA MET A 1 1.47 52.92 -72.71
C MET A 1 1.65 51.50 -72.25
N LEU A 2 2.77 51.16 -71.61
CA LEU A 2 3.12 49.84 -71.12
C LEU A 2 2.92 49.83 -69.60
N LYS A 3 2.06 48.90 -69.10
CA LYS A 3 1.93 48.63 -67.67
C LYS A 3 2.73 47.35 -67.34
N THR A 4 3.78 47.51 -66.54
CA THR A 4 4.58 46.43 -66.02
C THR A 4 3.92 45.93 -64.73
N ALA A 5 3.55 44.65 -64.73
CA ALA A 5 3.09 43.95 -63.55
C ALA A 5 4.26 43.23 -62.88
N ALA A 6 4.53 43.58 -61.59
CA ALA A 6 5.51 42.91 -60.76
C ALA A 6 4.87 41.73 -60.04
N ALA A 7 5.35 40.51 -60.32
CA ALA A 7 4.94 39.32 -59.64
C ALA A 7 5.81 39.12 -58.35
N ALA A 8 5.17 39.17 -57.19
CA ALA A 8 5.79 38.84 -55.93
C ALA A 8 5.75 37.34 -55.66
N LEU A 9 6.90 36.71 -55.60
CA LEU A 9 7.05 35.27 -55.30
C LEU A 9 7.05 35.08 -53.76
N MET A 10 5.94 34.57 -53.21
CA MET A 10 5.90 34.15 -51.79
C MET A 10 6.46 32.74 -51.67
N ILE A 11 7.58 32.60 -51.02
CA ILE A 11 8.16 31.31 -50.61
C ILE A 11 7.51 30.93 -49.29
N VAL A 12 6.61 29.94 -49.33
CA VAL A 12 6.05 29.31 -48.16
C VAL A 12 7.03 28.22 -47.67
N LEU A 13 7.74 28.49 -46.58
CA LEU A 13 8.50 27.45 -45.86
C LEU A 13 7.52 26.54 -45.14
N MET A 14 7.30 25.36 -45.68
CA MET A 14 6.62 24.28 -44.97
C MET A 14 7.60 23.68 -43.97
N SER A 15 7.42 24.01 -42.68
CA SER A 15 8.07 23.31 -41.57
C SER A 15 7.45 21.94 -41.45
N VAL A 16 8.18 20.90 -41.87
CA VAL A 16 7.81 19.50 -41.64
C VAL A 16 8.05 19.21 -40.16
N GLY A 17 7.02 19.39 -39.36
CA GLY A 17 7.00 18.92 -37.99
C GLY A 17 7.00 17.40 -38.00
N THR A 18 8.12 16.77 -37.64
CA THR A 18 8.18 15.34 -37.31
C THR A 18 7.34 15.10 -36.08
N ALA A 19 6.11 14.63 -36.24
CA ALA A 19 5.33 14.08 -35.14
C ALA A 19 6.05 12.82 -34.70
N VAL A 20 6.75 12.91 -33.53
CA VAL A 20 7.22 11.73 -32.82
C VAL A 20 5.96 11.06 -32.28
N SER A 21 5.47 10.04 -32.95
CA SER A 21 4.49 9.12 -32.39
C SER A 21 5.12 8.47 -31.17
N GLN A 22 4.73 8.92 -29.99
CA GLN A 22 4.94 8.14 -28.77
C GLN A 22 4.06 6.91 -28.93
N THR A 23 4.65 5.80 -29.34
CA THR A 23 4.05 4.49 -29.14
C THR A 23 3.92 4.32 -27.64
N GLN A 24 2.70 4.49 -27.15
CA GLN A 24 2.32 4.08 -25.81
C GLN A 24 2.50 2.57 -25.79
N ASP A 25 3.59 2.14 -25.17
CA ASP A 25 3.89 0.72 -24.97
C ASP A 25 2.92 0.23 -23.90
N ASP A 26 1.78 -0.36 -24.34
CA ASP A 26 0.80 -1.04 -23.48
C ASP A 26 1.36 -2.37 -22.93
N GLY A 27 2.67 -2.48 -22.82
CA GLY A 27 3.31 -3.56 -22.07
C GLY A 27 2.84 -3.51 -20.61
N PRO A 28 2.75 -4.66 -19.91
CA PRO A 28 2.44 -4.68 -18.50
C PRO A 28 3.38 -3.69 -17.81
N ILE A 29 2.81 -2.82 -16.95
CA ILE A 29 3.57 -1.85 -16.16
C ILE A 29 4.69 -2.64 -15.49
N ALA A 30 5.86 -2.65 -16.12
CA ALA A 30 7.05 -3.18 -15.50
C ALA A 30 7.20 -2.33 -14.25
N THR A 31 6.86 -2.89 -13.09
CA THR A 31 7.24 -2.30 -11.81
C THR A 31 8.72 -2.05 -11.95
N ALA A 32 9.07 -0.78 -12.15
CA ALA A 32 10.45 -0.38 -12.27
C ALA A 32 11.21 -1.11 -11.17
N SER A 33 12.35 -1.73 -11.52
CA SER A 33 13.26 -2.29 -10.53
C SER A 33 13.27 -1.36 -9.34
N PRO A 34 13.11 -1.84 -8.11
CA PRO A 34 12.90 -0.96 -6.97
C PRO A 34 14.05 0.04 -6.97
N ARG A 35 13.77 1.23 -7.54
CA ARG A 35 14.65 2.36 -7.41
C ARG A 35 14.70 2.56 -5.91
N SER A 36 15.87 2.38 -5.31
CA SER A 36 16.03 2.54 -3.88
C SER A 36 15.36 3.85 -3.51
N GLU A 37 14.22 3.76 -2.83
CA GLU A 37 13.46 4.93 -2.43
C GLU A 37 14.37 5.81 -1.57
N SER A 38 14.31 7.12 -1.75
CA SER A 38 15.12 8.02 -0.95
C SER A 38 14.71 7.96 0.51
N ALA A 39 15.66 8.14 1.42
CA ALA A 39 15.40 8.17 2.86
C ALA A 39 14.34 9.23 3.21
N ASP A 40 14.33 10.36 2.51
CA ASP A 40 13.35 11.43 2.71
C ASP A 40 11.95 11.01 2.29
N SER A 41 11.80 10.28 1.16
CA SER A 41 10.50 9.75 0.73
C SER A 41 9.96 8.73 1.73
N VAL A 42 10.80 7.83 2.24
CA VAL A 42 10.43 6.87 3.28
C VAL A 42 9.99 7.59 4.55
N ARG A 43 10.76 8.60 4.99
CA ARG A 43 10.47 9.38 6.18
C ARG A 43 9.15 10.15 6.06
N LEU A 44 8.89 10.74 4.89
CA LEU A 44 7.64 11.44 4.59
C LEU A 44 6.44 10.49 4.68
N ARG A 45 6.50 9.33 4.02
CA ARG A 45 5.42 8.34 4.06
C ARG A 45 5.21 7.78 5.47
N GLU A 46 6.28 7.52 6.21
CA GLU A 46 6.20 7.09 7.61
C GLU A 46 5.48 8.13 8.47
N ALA A 47 5.85 9.43 8.35
CA ALA A 47 5.20 10.50 9.07
C ALA A 47 3.70 10.57 8.79
N LEU A 48 3.30 10.48 7.52
CA LEU A 48 1.89 10.43 7.12
C LEU A 48 1.18 9.20 7.68
N ALA A 49 1.80 8.03 7.59
CA ALA A 49 1.22 6.78 8.07
C ALA A 49 1.00 6.77 9.58
N TYR A 50 1.92 7.37 10.35
CA TYR A 50 1.79 7.47 11.81
C TYR A 50 0.89 8.61 12.28
N SER A 51 0.62 9.62 11.46
CA SER A 51 -0.34 10.68 11.76
C SER A 51 -1.80 10.24 11.55
N ASN A 52 -2.03 9.25 10.69
CA ASN A 52 -3.36 8.73 10.45
C ASN A 52 -3.88 7.93 11.66
N PRO A 53 -5.18 8.09 12.01
CA PRO A 53 -5.77 7.32 13.10
C PRO A 53 -5.78 5.82 12.75
N LEU A 54 -5.46 5.01 13.74
CA LEU A 54 -5.59 3.56 13.60
C LEU A 54 -7.07 3.13 13.70
N PRO A 55 -7.44 2.04 13.03
CA PRO A 55 -8.76 1.44 13.21
C PRO A 55 -9.01 1.06 14.66
N ARG A 56 -10.29 1.06 15.06
CA ARG A 56 -10.67 0.69 16.42
C ARG A 56 -10.17 -0.71 16.77
N GLY A 57 -9.49 -0.83 17.89
CA GLY A 57 -8.96 -2.10 18.38
C GLY A 57 -7.58 -2.48 17.84
N ALA A 58 -7.01 -1.69 16.93
CA ALA A 58 -5.63 -1.88 16.49
C ALA A 58 -4.66 -1.45 17.61
N PRO A 59 -3.57 -2.21 17.87
CA PRO A 59 -2.53 -1.82 18.79
C PRO A 59 -1.78 -0.56 18.35
N THR A 60 -1.27 0.19 19.32
CA THR A 60 -0.47 1.40 19.04
C THR A 60 1.03 1.13 18.97
N GLN A 61 1.53 0.07 19.61
CA GLN A 61 2.93 -0.33 19.59
C GLN A 61 3.23 -1.14 18.32
N ASP A 62 4.40 -0.94 17.72
CA ASP A 62 4.73 -1.51 16.41
C ASP A 62 4.69 -3.04 16.39
N TYR A 63 5.29 -3.75 17.34
CA TYR A 63 5.33 -5.21 17.32
C TYR A 63 3.94 -5.86 17.44
N PRO A 64 3.08 -5.50 18.42
CA PRO A 64 1.70 -5.97 18.44
C PRO A 64 0.88 -5.55 17.21
N LEU A 65 1.13 -4.35 16.67
CA LEU A 65 0.45 -3.87 15.46
C LEU A 65 0.77 -4.76 14.26
N VAL A 66 2.04 -5.11 14.04
CA VAL A 66 2.44 -6.01 12.94
C VAL A 66 1.80 -7.39 13.08
N ALA A 67 1.68 -7.93 14.30
CA ALA A 67 0.99 -9.19 14.53
C ALA A 67 -0.52 -9.10 14.22
N TRP A 68 -1.13 -7.96 14.52
CA TRP A 68 -2.52 -7.67 14.17
C TRP A 68 -2.70 -7.54 12.64
N CYS A 69 -1.77 -6.85 11.95
CA CYS A 69 -1.79 -6.68 10.49
C CYS A 69 -1.60 -8.01 9.76
N ASP A 70 -0.64 -8.86 10.19
CA ASP A 70 -0.48 -10.22 9.65
C ASP A 70 -1.78 -11.03 9.75
N ALA A 71 -2.41 -11.00 10.92
CA ALA A 71 -3.65 -11.74 11.14
C ALA A 71 -4.82 -11.23 10.28
N LEU A 72 -4.91 -9.91 10.03
CA LEU A 72 -5.94 -9.33 9.16
C LEU A 72 -5.74 -9.73 7.71
N VAL A 73 -4.54 -9.51 7.16
CA VAL A 73 -4.30 -9.82 5.75
C VAL A 73 -4.32 -11.33 5.48
N THR A 74 -3.87 -12.14 6.45
CA THR A 74 -4.00 -13.59 6.39
C THR A 74 -5.47 -14.01 6.33
N GLY A 75 -6.31 -13.45 7.20
CA GLY A 75 -7.75 -13.77 7.22
C GLY A 75 -8.46 -13.34 5.93
N HIS A 76 -8.08 -12.21 5.34
CA HIS A 76 -8.59 -11.80 4.03
C HIS A 76 -8.20 -12.80 2.93
N ALA A 77 -6.93 -13.21 2.88
CA ALA A 77 -6.46 -14.19 1.91
C ALA A 77 -7.13 -15.57 2.13
N ASP A 78 -7.33 -15.97 3.40
CA ASP A 78 -8.06 -17.20 3.74
C ASP A 78 -9.52 -17.14 3.25
N LEU A 79 -10.20 -15.99 3.42
CA LEU A 79 -11.56 -15.79 2.90
C LEU A 79 -11.57 -15.90 1.38
N GLY A 80 -10.62 -15.24 0.68
CA GLY A 80 -10.47 -15.35 -0.77
C GLY A 80 -10.29 -16.79 -1.23
N ASP A 81 -9.51 -17.60 -0.50
CA ASP A 81 -9.30 -19.01 -0.85
C ASP A 81 -10.57 -19.88 -0.72
N THR A 82 -11.56 -19.45 0.06
CA THR A 82 -12.86 -20.14 0.17
C THR A 82 -13.82 -19.84 -0.98
N LEU A 83 -13.54 -18.82 -1.81
CA LEU A 83 -14.42 -18.45 -2.92
C LEU A 83 -14.27 -19.43 -4.09
N THR A 84 -15.40 -19.94 -4.59
CA THR A 84 -15.43 -20.91 -5.69
C THR A 84 -15.37 -20.23 -7.06
N ASN A 85 -15.86 -18.99 -7.17
CA ASN A 85 -15.93 -18.22 -8.41
C ASN A 85 -15.01 -17.01 -8.38
N ARG A 86 -13.71 -17.24 -8.17
CA ARG A 86 -12.70 -16.18 -8.20
C ARG A 86 -12.37 -15.77 -9.63
N ASN A 87 -12.38 -14.48 -9.89
CA ASN A 87 -11.82 -13.92 -11.11
C ASN A 87 -10.27 -13.83 -11.01
N PRO A 88 -9.54 -13.50 -12.10
CA PRO A 88 -8.08 -13.37 -12.08
C PRO A 88 -7.58 -12.29 -11.10
N GLU A 89 -8.33 -11.20 -10.92
CA GLU A 89 -7.98 -10.10 -10.00
C GLU A 89 -8.09 -10.56 -8.54
N ASP A 90 -9.16 -11.28 -8.18
CA ASP A 90 -9.33 -11.87 -6.85
C ASP A 90 -8.19 -12.85 -6.53
N THR A 91 -7.79 -13.67 -7.53
CA THR A 91 -6.69 -14.62 -7.38
C THR A 91 -5.37 -13.89 -7.12
N GLU A 92 -5.14 -12.78 -7.82
CA GLU A 92 -3.94 -11.95 -7.61
C GLU A 92 -3.97 -11.25 -6.25
N LEU A 93 -5.14 -10.75 -5.80
CA LEU A 93 -5.29 -10.16 -4.46
C LEU A 93 -4.96 -11.17 -3.35
N VAL A 94 -5.42 -12.41 -3.48
CA VAL A 94 -5.07 -13.50 -2.54
C VAL A 94 -3.55 -13.72 -2.53
N ARG A 95 -2.93 -13.82 -3.71
CA ARG A 95 -1.48 -14.01 -3.84
C ARG A 95 -0.70 -12.87 -3.18
N LEU A 96 -1.07 -11.62 -3.44
CA LEU A 96 -0.45 -10.44 -2.85
C LEU A 96 -0.63 -10.41 -1.34
N GLY A 97 -1.83 -10.72 -0.83
CA GLY A 97 -2.09 -10.81 0.60
C GLY A 97 -1.23 -11.88 1.29
N ARG A 98 -0.99 -13.03 0.63
CA ARG A 98 -0.06 -14.06 1.15
C ARG A 98 1.39 -13.57 1.23
N LEU A 99 1.85 -12.82 0.25
CA LEU A 99 3.20 -12.24 0.26
C LEU A 99 3.34 -11.19 1.36
N GLU A 100 2.35 -10.32 1.52
CA GLU A 100 2.34 -9.31 2.57
C GLU A 100 2.34 -9.96 3.97
N ALA A 101 1.50 -10.98 4.17
CA ALA A 101 1.50 -11.77 5.41
C ALA A 101 2.86 -12.42 5.69
N GLN A 102 3.53 -12.92 4.66
CA GLN A 102 4.87 -13.50 4.80
C GLN A 102 5.90 -12.44 5.22
N ASP A 103 5.81 -11.23 4.68
CA ASP A 103 6.69 -10.12 5.05
C ASP A 103 6.51 -9.72 6.52
N PHE A 104 5.26 -9.58 6.99
CA PHE A 104 4.96 -9.31 8.40
C PHE A 104 5.50 -10.41 9.33
N ARG A 105 5.29 -11.67 9.02
CA ARG A 105 5.84 -12.80 9.80
C ARG A 105 7.36 -12.77 9.85
N SER A 106 8.00 -12.47 8.73
CA SER A 106 9.46 -12.30 8.66
C SER A 106 9.95 -11.20 9.61
N ALA A 107 9.25 -10.05 9.63
CA ALA A 107 9.57 -8.94 10.54
C ALA A 107 9.37 -9.31 12.02
N LEU A 108 8.26 -10.02 12.33
CA LEU A 108 7.99 -10.50 13.69
C LEU A 108 9.07 -11.46 14.19
N VAL A 109 9.46 -12.46 13.37
CA VAL A 109 10.52 -13.42 13.71
C VAL A 109 11.85 -12.70 13.94
N ALA A 110 12.24 -11.78 13.08
CA ALA A 110 13.48 -11.00 13.23
C ALA A 110 13.49 -10.13 14.49
N ALA A 111 12.33 -9.63 14.92
CA ALA A 111 12.20 -8.77 16.09
C ALA A 111 11.99 -9.52 17.41
N GLU A 112 11.48 -10.75 17.36
CA GLU A 112 11.05 -11.53 18.55
C GLU A 112 12.08 -11.62 19.67
N PRO A 113 13.39 -11.88 19.43
CA PRO A 113 14.40 -11.99 20.49
C PRO A 113 14.56 -10.71 21.32
N ARG A 114 14.16 -9.56 20.77
CA ARG A 114 14.26 -8.26 21.43
C ARG A 114 13.00 -7.86 22.19
N GLN A 115 11.93 -8.65 22.10
CA GLN A 115 10.65 -8.32 22.72
C GLN A 115 10.52 -8.89 24.12
N SER A 116 9.95 -8.10 25.04
CA SER A 116 9.59 -8.58 26.37
C SER A 116 8.43 -9.59 26.32
N ALA A 117 8.30 -10.41 27.35
CA ALA A 117 7.18 -11.36 27.46
C ALA A 117 5.82 -10.64 27.42
N ALA A 118 5.72 -9.43 28.01
CA ALA A 118 4.49 -8.64 27.99
C ALA A 118 4.11 -8.18 26.58
N VAL A 119 5.07 -7.70 25.79
CA VAL A 119 4.85 -7.27 24.39
C VAL A 119 4.47 -8.47 23.52
N LYS A 120 5.11 -9.62 23.71
CA LYS A 120 4.73 -10.87 22.99
C LYS A 120 3.32 -11.31 23.32
N ALA A 121 2.92 -11.26 24.58
CA ALA A 121 1.56 -11.58 25.01
C ALA A 121 0.52 -10.60 24.43
N GLU A 122 0.86 -9.30 24.33
CA GLU A 122 0.00 -8.31 23.68
C GLU A 122 -0.14 -8.61 22.17
N ALA A 123 0.95 -8.92 21.48
CA ALA A 123 0.93 -9.30 20.06
C ALA A 123 0.06 -10.53 19.81
N GLN A 124 0.13 -11.55 20.66
CA GLN A 124 -0.74 -12.73 20.58
C GLN A 124 -2.22 -12.36 20.72
N ARG A 125 -2.56 -11.51 21.71
CA ARG A 125 -3.94 -11.03 21.89
C ARG A 125 -4.42 -10.22 20.69
N ALA A 126 -3.58 -9.34 20.14
CA ALA A 126 -3.89 -8.53 18.99
C ALA A 126 -4.16 -9.40 17.74
N ALA A 127 -3.29 -10.38 17.48
CA ALA A 127 -3.49 -11.33 16.40
C ALA A 127 -4.77 -12.15 16.57
N ALA A 128 -5.08 -12.61 17.80
CA ALA A 128 -6.31 -13.33 18.09
C ALA A 128 -7.55 -12.46 17.85
N ALA A 129 -7.53 -11.20 18.26
CA ALA A 129 -8.62 -10.26 18.04
C ALA A 129 -8.85 -9.97 16.54
N ALA A 130 -7.78 -9.84 15.76
CA ALA A 130 -7.86 -9.70 14.31
C ALA A 130 -8.45 -10.94 13.63
N LYS A 131 -8.00 -12.14 14.00
CA LYS A 131 -8.55 -13.41 13.49
C LYS A 131 -10.03 -13.57 13.81
N ALA A 132 -10.46 -13.15 14.99
CA ALA A 132 -11.85 -13.22 15.41
C ALA A 132 -12.79 -12.41 14.51
N GLN A 133 -12.29 -11.36 13.83
CA GLN A 133 -13.10 -10.58 12.88
C GLN A 133 -13.45 -11.39 11.61
N TRP A 134 -12.57 -12.29 11.19
CA TRP A 134 -12.78 -13.13 10.02
C TRP A 134 -13.59 -14.41 10.31
N ALA A 135 -13.60 -14.88 11.55
CA ALA A 135 -14.22 -16.14 11.91
C ALA A 135 -15.69 -16.27 11.45
N PRO A 136 -16.58 -15.26 11.61
CA PRO A 136 -17.96 -15.36 11.14
C PRO A 136 -18.07 -15.47 9.61
N LEU A 137 -17.18 -14.80 8.88
CA LEU A 137 -17.16 -14.80 7.42
C LEU A 137 -16.65 -16.14 6.88
N LEU A 138 -15.60 -16.68 7.48
CA LEU A 138 -15.05 -18.00 7.13
C LEU A 138 -16.02 -19.13 7.43
N ALA A 139 -16.85 -18.99 8.47
CA ALA A 139 -17.91 -19.97 8.82
C ALA A 139 -19.19 -19.78 7.98
N ASN A 140 -19.33 -18.68 7.24
CA ASN A 140 -20.53 -18.42 6.44
C ASN A 140 -20.55 -19.33 5.21
N THR A 141 -21.68 -19.98 4.96
CA THR A 141 -21.89 -20.85 3.78
C THR A 141 -22.39 -20.10 2.55
N ASP A 142 -22.86 -18.85 2.71
CA ASP A 142 -23.33 -18.03 1.59
C ASP A 142 -22.15 -17.41 0.83
N GLU A 143 -21.93 -17.89 -0.37
CA GLU A 143 -20.87 -17.44 -1.29
C GLU A 143 -20.98 -15.95 -1.60
N THR A 144 -22.19 -15.44 -1.78
CA THR A 144 -22.41 -14.02 -2.11
C THR A 144 -21.94 -13.12 -0.98
N SER A 145 -22.29 -13.44 0.26
CA SER A 145 -21.83 -12.70 1.45
C SER A 145 -20.31 -12.75 1.61
N ARG A 146 -19.68 -13.91 1.36
CA ARG A 146 -18.22 -14.06 1.43
C ARG A 146 -17.53 -13.24 0.35
N SER A 147 -18.01 -13.30 -0.89
CA SER A 147 -17.46 -12.52 -2.02
C SER A 147 -17.59 -11.01 -1.78
N GLN A 148 -18.73 -10.55 -1.29
CA GLN A 148 -18.91 -9.15 -0.92
C GLN A 148 -17.93 -8.73 0.19
N ALA A 149 -17.80 -9.51 1.25
CA ALA A 149 -16.87 -9.22 2.33
C ALA A 149 -15.41 -9.21 1.86
N PHE A 150 -15.03 -10.11 0.96
CA PHE A 150 -13.70 -10.11 0.34
C PHE A 150 -13.44 -8.83 -0.45
N GLY A 151 -14.38 -8.39 -1.29
CA GLY A 151 -14.24 -7.16 -2.09
C GLY A 151 -14.30 -5.87 -1.29
N LEU A 152 -14.80 -5.88 -0.04
CA LEU A 152 -14.85 -4.70 0.84
C LEU A 152 -13.59 -4.50 1.69
N PHE A 153 -12.59 -5.36 1.57
CA PHE A 153 -11.32 -5.16 2.26
C PHE A 153 -10.43 -4.19 1.48
N PHE A 154 -10.38 -2.95 1.93
CA PHE A 154 -9.60 -1.87 1.27
C PHE A 154 -8.11 -1.85 1.63
N GLY A 155 -7.60 -2.92 2.21
CA GLY A 155 -6.20 -3.04 2.61
C GLY A 155 -5.93 -2.67 4.07
N LEU A 156 -4.66 -2.75 4.43
CA LEU A 156 -4.18 -2.45 5.77
C LEU A 156 -3.89 -0.96 5.93
N PRO A 157 -3.92 -0.43 7.18
CA PRO A 157 -3.36 0.89 7.46
C PRO A 157 -1.91 0.97 6.99
N GLY A 158 -1.51 2.05 6.31
CA GLY A 158 -0.13 2.24 5.85
C GLY A 158 0.92 2.16 6.97
N ARG A 159 0.50 2.38 8.23
CA ARG A 159 1.34 2.19 9.42
C ARG A 159 1.81 0.75 9.60
N CYS A 160 1.09 -0.27 9.10
CA CYS A 160 1.49 -1.68 9.20
C CYS A 160 2.85 -1.94 8.52
N GLU A 161 3.03 -1.45 7.30
CA GLU A 161 4.28 -1.59 6.52
C GLU A 161 5.45 -0.91 7.24
N HIS A 162 5.25 0.34 7.67
CA HIS A 162 6.28 1.10 8.38
C HIS A 162 6.64 0.45 9.73
N ALA A 163 5.65 -0.02 10.49
CA ALA A 163 5.87 -0.75 11.73
C ALA A 163 6.68 -2.03 11.50
N ALA A 164 6.38 -2.80 10.45
CA ALA A 164 7.13 -4.01 10.09
C ALA A 164 8.60 -3.68 9.78
N ARG A 165 8.86 -2.65 8.99
CA ARG A 165 10.22 -2.16 8.73
C ARG A 165 10.92 -1.76 10.03
N ARG A 166 10.28 -0.96 10.90
CA ARG A 166 10.85 -0.48 12.16
C ARG A 166 11.24 -1.61 13.09
N ILE A 167 10.37 -2.61 13.28
CA ILE A 167 10.71 -3.75 14.15
C ILE A 167 11.78 -4.65 13.54
N ARG A 168 11.80 -4.84 12.23
CA ARG A 168 12.81 -5.62 11.51
C ARG A 168 14.20 -5.01 11.64
N GLU A 169 14.30 -3.70 11.40
CA GLU A 169 15.55 -2.95 11.39
C GLU A 169 15.95 -2.42 12.77
N ASN A 170 15.17 -2.74 13.82
CA ASN A 170 15.38 -2.26 15.19
C ASN A 170 15.43 -0.73 15.28
N ILE A 171 14.54 -0.03 14.59
CA ILE A 171 14.43 1.43 14.63
C ILE A 171 13.69 1.80 15.93
N THR A 172 14.41 2.40 16.88
CA THR A 172 13.87 2.80 18.19
C THR A 172 13.55 4.29 18.30
N THR A 173 14.04 5.11 17.34
CA THR A 173 13.70 6.53 17.28
C THR A 173 12.21 6.70 16.97
N PRO A 174 11.51 7.67 17.58
CA PRO A 174 10.13 7.95 17.22
C PRO A 174 9.95 8.19 15.73
N PRO A 175 8.80 7.84 15.14
CA PRO A 175 8.46 8.25 13.77
C PRO A 175 8.49 9.76 13.64
N ALA A 176 8.92 10.25 12.48
CA ALA A 176 8.85 11.68 12.21
C ALA A 176 7.39 12.17 12.22
N THR A 177 7.17 13.38 12.68
CA THR A 177 5.87 14.05 12.59
C THR A 177 5.71 14.71 11.21
N PRO A 178 4.47 14.99 10.76
CA PRO A 178 4.24 15.75 9.53
C PRO A 178 5.00 17.09 9.48
N ALA A 179 5.05 17.82 10.57
CA ALA A 179 5.76 19.09 10.67
C ALA A 179 7.28 18.94 10.45
N GLU A 180 7.89 17.86 10.98
CA GLU A 180 9.33 17.59 10.81
C GLU A 180 9.73 17.20 9.38
N VAL A 181 8.76 16.81 8.55
CA VAL A 181 8.96 16.49 7.13
C VAL A 181 8.42 17.58 6.19
N GLY A 182 8.12 18.75 6.72
CA GLY A 182 7.70 19.92 5.95
C GLY A 182 6.23 19.92 5.53
N LEU A 183 5.42 19.03 6.07
CA LEU A 183 3.97 19.09 5.91
C LEU A 183 3.40 20.00 6.99
N GLN A 184 2.75 21.08 6.56
CA GLN A 184 1.98 21.92 7.47
C GLN A 184 0.72 21.16 7.88
N ASP A 185 0.37 21.22 9.17
CA ASP A 185 -0.91 20.70 9.63
C ASP A 185 -2.02 21.40 8.82
N ALA A 186 -2.82 20.62 8.10
CA ALA A 186 -4.03 21.18 7.51
C ALA A 186 -4.85 21.77 8.67
N PRO A 187 -5.35 23.04 8.55
CA PRO A 187 -6.18 23.59 9.60
C PRO A 187 -7.33 22.62 9.84
N ALA A 188 -7.55 22.27 11.13
CA ALA A 188 -8.68 21.46 11.52
C ALA A 188 -9.93 22.10 10.91
N ALA A 189 -10.67 21.34 10.12
CA ALA A 189 -11.97 21.80 9.61
C ALA A 189 -12.87 21.98 10.83
N GLU A 190 -13.23 23.25 11.13
CA GLU A 190 -14.22 23.63 12.14
C GLU A 190 -15.63 23.16 11.76
#